data_8888c40a69966028a4f998c60fce48e7
#
_entry.id   8888c40a69966028a4f998c60fce48e7
#
_cell.length_a   1.000
_cell.length_b   1.000
_cell.length_c   1.000
_cell.angle_alpha   90.00
_cell.angle_beta   90.00
_cell.angle_gamma   90.00
#
_symmetry.space_group_name_H-M   'P 1'
#
loop_
_entity.id
_entity.type
_entity.pdbx_description
1 polymer ?
#
loop_
_entity_poly.entity_id
_entity_poly.type
_entity_poly.pdbx_seq_one_letter_code
_entity_poly.pdbx_strand_id
1 'polypeptide(L)'
;SEAGLNDGLAFPFVYAAILLATEGAVSDWGARWVAWELLGKTAIGVAAGMLVGHLLARVAFRADNPALRVAERGEPLLAVAALFTAYGVGEVAQGYGFLAVFACAMTFRAAERRHSYHRDMHQVVERLERLLTLFVLLALGIALTRGLLEDLDWRSVAVAVAVVGLIRPAAAWVALAVRAPNEGPGTLTRRERVATAFFGVRGVGSLYYLAYAGADVADFRSGWLWSTVGLTIVVSVVVHGATAGPVMSRLECRRAQWAQQQKDEQRDQRRGRTAV
;
A
#
# COMPACT_ATOMS: atom_id res chain seq x y z
N SER A 1 1.99 -5.82 1.77
CA SER A 1 0.65 -6.01 2.37
C SER A 1 0.07 -4.75 3.01
N GLU A 2 0.90 -3.83 3.52
CA GLU A 2 0.43 -2.57 4.14
C GLU A 2 -0.15 -1.60 3.09
N ALA A 3 0.49 -1.50 1.93
CA ALA A 3 0.04 -0.63 0.84
C ALA A 3 -1.37 -0.98 0.35
N GLY A 4 -1.66 -2.26 0.13
CA GLY A 4 -2.98 -2.70 -0.34
C GLY A 4 -4.13 -2.40 0.64
N LEU A 5 -3.87 -2.43 1.96
CA LEU A 5 -4.84 -2.03 2.97
C LEU A 5 -5.07 -0.51 2.96
N ASN A 6 -3.99 0.27 2.88
CA ASN A 6 -4.08 1.72 2.82
C ASN A 6 -4.84 2.19 1.58
N ASP A 7 -4.55 1.58 0.43
CA ASP A 7 -5.23 1.91 -0.82
C ASP A 7 -6.71 1.49 -0.76
N GLY A 8 -7.03 0.29 -0.27
CA GLY A 8 -8.41 -0.13 -0.12
C GLY A 8 -9.24 0.76 0.82
N LEU A 9 -8.65 1.20 1.93
CA LEU A 9 -9.32 2.08 2.89
C LEU A 9 -9.36 3.57 2.47
N ALA A 10 -8.68 3.96 1.39
CA ALA A 10 -8.79 5.31 0.85
C ALA A 10 -10.14 5.54 0.12
N PHE A 11 -10.73 4.50 -0.46
CA PHE A 11 -11.99 4.62 -1.23
C PHE A 11 -13.15 5.25 -0.48
N PRO A 12 -13.49 4.87 0.75
CA PRO A 12 -14.54 5.55 1.50
C PRO A 12 -14.35 7.07 1.56
N PHE A 13 -13.11 7.52 1.71
CA PHE A 13 -12.81 8.96 1.78
C PHE A 13 -12.86 9.66 0.42
N VAL A 14 -12.55 8.95 -0.67
CA VAL A 14 -12.78 9.43 -2.04
C VAL A 14 -14.28 9.64 -2.27
N TYR A 15 -15.13 8.69 -1.86
CA TYR A 15 -16.58 8.84 -1.91
C TYR A 15 -17.09 9.99 -1.01
N ALA A 16 -16.50 10.17 0.19
CA ALA A 16 -16.84 11.32 1.03
C ALA A 16 -16.52 12.65 0.34
N ALA A 17 -15.38 12.73 -0.37
CA ALA A 17 -15.01 13.92 -1.15
C ALA A 17 -15.98 14.15 -2.32
N ILE A 18 -16.42 13.11 -3.01
CA ILE A 18 -17.43 13.18 -4.06
C ILE A 18 -18.76 13.69 -3.49
N LEU A 19 -19.24 13.10 -2.39
CA LEU A 19 -20.50 13.51 -1.74
C LEU A 19 -20.43 14.97 -1.24
N LEU A 20 -19.30 15.37 -0.69
CA LEU A 20 -19.09 16.75 -0.25
C LEU A 20 -19.17 17.75 -1.42
N ALA A 21 -18.66 17.37 -2.59
CA ALA A 21 -18.71 18.19 -3.78
C ALA A 21 -20.09 18.24 -4.42
N THR A 22 -20.88 17.17 -4.32
CA THR A 22 -22.19 17.03 -5.00
C THR A 22 -23.37 17.34 -4.11
N GLU A 23 -23.37 16.88 -2.85
CA GLU A 23 -24.49 16.99 -1.92
C GLU A 23 -24.28 18.09 -0.83
N GLY A 24 -23.04 18.61 -0.69
CA GLY A 24 -22.74 19.71 0.23
C GLY A 24 -22.63 19.28 1.69
N ALA A 25 -23.57 19.68 2.55
CA ALA A 25 -23.43 19.51 4.01
C ALA A 25 -23.36 18.04 4.46
N VAL A 26 -22.38 17.74 5.32
CA VAL A 26 -22.15 16.38 5.86
C VAL A 26 -23.34 15.84 6.65
N SER A 27 -24.18 16.72 7.23
CA SER A 27 -25.40 16.35 7.95
C SER A 27 -26.35 15.48 7.14
N ASP A 28 -26.39 15.66 5.83
CA ASP A 28 -27.42 15.07 4.97
C ASP A 28 -27.06 13.65 4.48
N TRP A 29 -25.78 13.38 4.35
CA TRP A 29 -25.27 12.11 3.83
C TRP A 29 -24.33 11.35 4.77
N GLY A 30 -23.80 11.98 5.83
CA GLY A 30 -22.74 11.43 6.66
C GLY A 30 -23.08 10.08 7.30
N ALA A 31 -24.31 9.91 7.82
CA ALA A 31 -24.74 8.64 8.41
C ALA A 31 -24.84 7.53 7.36
N ARG A 32 -25.37 7.83 6.17
CA ARG A 32 -25.42 6.90 5.02
C ARG A 32 -24.03 6.50 4.56
N TRP A 33 -23.11 7.46 4.49
CA TRP A 33 -21.72 7.22 4.14
C TRP A 33 -21.02 6.28 5.14
N VAL A 34 -21.16 6.52 6.44
CA VAL A 34 -20.59 5.64 7.46
C VAL A 34 -21.16 4.21 7.34
N ALA A 35 -22.49 4.10 7.23
CA ALA A 35 -23.13 2.78 7.19
C ALA A 35 -22.80 1.99 5.91
N TRP A 36 -22.84 2.65 4.77
CA TRP A 36 -22.70 1.97 3.48
C TRP A 36 -21.28 2.03 2.92
N GLU A 37 -20.71 3.23 2.72
CA GLU A 37 -19.38 3.35 2.10
C GLU A 37 -18.28 2.86 3.05
N LEU A 38 -18.28 3.31 4.31
CA LEU A 38 -17.21 2.97 5.23
C LEU A 38 -17.35 1.54 5.78
N LEU A 39 -18.50 1.12 6.25
CA LEU A 39 -18.69 -0.20 6.87
C LEU A 39 -19.21 -1.25 5.89
N GLY A 40 -20.27 -0.96 5.14
CA GLY A 40 -20.91 -1.94 4.26
C GLY A 40 -20.01 -2.43 3.16
N LYS A 41 -19.52 -1.54 2.30
CA LYS A 41 -18.63 -1.91 1.18
C LYS A 41 -17.29 -2.48 1.65
N THR A 42 -16.77 -2.00 2.79
CA THR A 42 -15.57 -2.57 3.42
C THR A 42 -15.79 -4.02 3.84
N ALA A 43 -16.89 -4.31 4.55
CA ALA A 43 -17.23 -5.65 4.99
C ALA A 43 -17.45 -6.61 3.80
N ILE A 44 -18.17 -6.16 2.78
CA ILE A 44 -18.43 -6.93 1.56
C ILE A 44 -17.11 -7.23 0.84
N GLY A 45 -16.24 -6.23 0.65
CA GLY A 45 -14.95 -6.42 -0.01
C GLY A 45 -14.07 -7.43 0.73
N VAL A 46 -13.96 -7.31 2.06
CA VAL A 46 -13.21 -8.27 2.88
C VAL A 46 -13.81 -9.67 2.78
N ALA A 47 -15.12 -9.82 2.91
CA ALA A 47 -15.80 -11.12 2.85
C ALA A 47 -15.62 -11.79 1.48
N ALA A 48 -15.81 -11.03 0.39
CA ALA A 48 -15.60 -11.50 -0.98
C ALA A 48 -14.15 -11.95 -1.21
N GLY A 49 -13.18 -11.15 -0.77
CA GLY A 49 -11.77 -11.49 -0.87
C GLY A 49 -11.38 -12.73 -0.07
N MET A 50 -11.87 -12.86 1.16
CA MET A 50 -11.65 -14.06 1.98
C MET A 50 -12.24 -15.31 1.33
N LEU A 51 -13.44 -15.22 0.77
CA LEU A 51 -14.08 -16.32 0.06
C LEU A 51 -13.25 -16.76 -1.15
N VAL A 52 -12.88 -15.82 -2.02
CA VAL A 52 -12.06 -16.12 -3.21
C VAL A 52 -10.70 -16.70 -2.79
N GLY A 53 -10.03 -16.12 -1.81
CA GLY A 53 -8.74 -16.61 -1.30
C GLY A 53 -8.83 -18.02 -0.73
N HIS A 54 -9.91 -18.32 -0.03
CA HIS A 54 -10.14 -19.65 0.52
C HIS A 54 -10.43 -20.70 -0.57
N LEU A 55 -11.26 -20.35 -1.56
CA LEU A 55 -11.55 -21.22 -2.70
C LEU A 55 -10.31 -21.50 -3.54
N LEU A 56 -9.55 -20.46 -3.87
CA LEU A 56 -8.30 -20.60 -4.62
C LEU A 56 -7.25 -21.42 -3.85
N ALA A 57 -7.13 -21.22 -2.54
CA ALA A 57 -6.23 -22.01 -1.71
C ALA A 57 -6.64 -23.50 -1.69
N ARG A 58 -7.94 -23.79 -1.66
CA ARG A 58 -8.43 -25.19 -1.76
C ARG A 58 -8.07 -25.81 -3.10
N VAL A 59 -8.28 -25.10 -4.19
CA VAL A 59 -7.94 -25.60 -5.54
C VAL A 59 -6.42 -25.75 -5.69
N ALA A 60 -5.65 -24.76 -5.26
CA ALA A 60 -4.20 -24.74 -5.44
C ALA A 60 -3.47 -25.83 -4.62
N PHE A 61 -3.93 -26.11 -3.38
CA PHE A 61 -3.17 -26.95 -2.43
C PHE A 61 -3.87 -28.25 -2.04
N ARG A 62 -5.19 -28.39 -2.25
CA ARG A 62 -5.97 -29.53 -1.76
C ARG A 62 -6.78 -30.22 -2.84
N ALA A 63 -6.64 -29.87 -4.12
CA ALA A 63 -7.35 -30.57 -5.18
C ALA A 63 -6.90 -32.04 -5.23
N ASP A 64 -7.86 -32.98 -5.26
CA ASP A 64 -7.59 -34.41 -5.39
C ASP A 64 -6.96 -34.75 -6.74
N ASN A 65 -7.23 -33.95 -7.77
CA ASN A 65 -6.64 -34.10 -9.09
C ASN A 65 -5.29 -33.39 -9.18
N PRO A 66 -4.17 -34.12 -9.43
CA PRO A 66 -2.84 -33.52 -9.56
C PRO A 66 -2.75 -32.45 -10.67
N ALA A 67 -3.61 -32.53 -11.70
CA ALA A 67 -3.67 -31.54 -12.76
C ALA A 67 -4.18 -30.16 -12.28
N LEU A 68 -4.98 -30.14 -11.22
CA LEU A 68 -5.51 -28.91 -10.62
C LEU A 68 -4.65 -28.34 -9.49
N ARG A 69 -3.61 -29.06 -9.06
CA ARG A 69 -2.65 -28.55 -8.07
C ARG A 69 -1.64 -27.60 -8.72
N VAL A 70 -2.14 -26.47 -9.16
CA VAL A 70 -1.36 -25.43 -9.89
C VAL A 70 -0.17 -24.94 -9.09
N ALA A 71 -0.28 -24.92 -7.76
CA ALA A 71 0.81 -24.50 -6.87
C ALA A 71 2.03 -25.44 -6.93
N GLU A 72 1.82 -26.75 -7.14
CA GLU A 72 2.93 -27.72 -7.26
C GLU A 72 3.72 -27.56 -8.56
N ARG A 73 3.15 -26.90 -9.57
CA ARG A 73 3.80 -26.61 -10.86
C ARG A 73 4.53 -25.28 -10.88
N GLY A 74 4.46 -24.50 -9.77
CA GLY A 74 5.15 -23.22 -9.67
C GLY A 74 4.62 -22.15 -10.62
N GLU A 75 3.34 -22.19 -11.02
CA GLU A 75 2.78 -21.24 -11.98
C GLU A 75 2.51 -19.86 -11.33
N PRO A 76 3.33 -18.84 -11.63
CA PRO A 76 3.19 -17.50 -11.06
C PRO A 76 1.92 -16.78 -11.54
N LEU A 77 1.31 -17.22 -12.63
CA LEU A 77 0.05 -16.70 -13.16
C LEU A 77 -1.12 -16.88 -12.19
N LEU A 78 -1.03 -17.83 -11.25
CA LEU A 78 -2.05 -18.01 -10.22
C LEU A 78 -2.24 -16.77 -9.36
N ALA A 79 -1.15 -16.05 -9.03
CA ALA A 79 -1.25 -14.80 -8.28
C ALA A 79 -2.00 -13.71 -9.06
N VAL A 80 -1.72 -13.61 -10.36
CA VAL A 80 -2.40 -12.66 -11.26
C VAL A 80 -3.88 -13.02 -11.41
N ALA A 81 -4.19 -14.30 -11.59
CA ALA A 81 -5.57 -14.78 -11.65
C ALA A 81 -6.32 -14.53 -10.32
N ALA A 82 -5.66 -14.77 -9.18
CA ALA A 82 -6.22 -14.49 -7.86
C ALA A 82 -6.53 -13.00 -7.67
N LEU A 83 -5.61 -12.12 -8.12
CA LEU A 83 -5.80 -10.68 -8.07
C LEU A 83 -7.03 -10.24 -8.86
N PHE A 84 -7.11 -10.60 -10.15
CA PHE A 84 -8.23 -10.18 -11.00
C PHE A 84 -9.56 -10.80 -10.55
N THR A 85 -9.56 -12.05 -10.12
CA THR A 85 -10.77 -12.72 -9.62
C THR A 85 -11.27 -12.05 -8.33
N ALA A 86 -10.37 -11.80 -7.37
CA ALA A 86 -10.75 -11.16 -6.12
C ALA A 86 -11.24 -9.72 -6.33
N TYR A 87 -10.55 -8.96 -7.19
CA TYR A 87 -10.97 -7.62 -7.56
C TYR A 87 -12.35 -7.62 -8.21
N GLY A 88 -12.53 -8.42 -9.27
CA GLY A 88 -13.80 -8.49 -10.00
C GLY A 88 -14.97 -8.96 -9.14
N VAL A 89 -14.79 -10.00 -8.31
CA VAL A 89 -15.84 -10.47 -7.38
C VAL A 89 -16.16 -9.39 -6.34
N GLY A 90 -15.15 -8.68 -5.82
CA GLY A 90 -15.34 -7.57 -4.89
C GLY A 90 -16.19 -6.46 -5.48
N GLU A 91 -15.86 -6.00 -6.70
CA GLU A 91 -16.62 -4.94 -7.39
C GLU A 91 -18.04 -5.37 -7.77
N VAL A 92 -18.23 -6.58 -8.31
CA VAL A 92 -19.55 -7.11 -8.65
C VAL A 92 -20.45 -7.25 -7.41
N ALA A 93 -19.86 -7.61 -6.27
CA ALA A 93 -20.58 -7.68 -4.99
C ALA A 93 -20.84 -6.30 -4.37
N GLN A 94 -20.49 -5.20 -5.05
CA GLN A 94 -20.60 -3.83 -4.52
C GLN A 94 -19.72 -3.54 -3.29
N GLY A 95 -18.62 -4.30 -3.15
CA GLY A 95 -17.57 -4.04 -2.17
C GLY A 95 -16.38 -3.31 -2.79
N TYR A 96 -15.35 -3.06 -1.99
CA TYR A 96 -14.10 -2.47 -2.49
C TYR A 96 -13.17 -3.56 -3.04
N GLY A 97 -12.92 -3.58 -4.34
CA GLY A 97 -12.09 -4.56 -5.02
C GLY A 97 -10.65 -4.60 -4.51
N PHE A 98 -10.02 -3.47 -4.22
CA PHE A 98 -8.68 -3.42 -3.62
C PHE A 98 -8.63 -4.12 -2.26
N LEU A 99 -9.65 -3.92 -1.44
CA LEU A 99 -9.76 -4.57 -0.14
C LEU A 99 -10.04 -6.06 -0.27
N ALA A 100 -10.81 -6.45 -1.30
CA ALA A 100 -11.01 -7.85 -1.64
C ALA A 100 -9.71 -8.53 -2.06
N VAL A 101 -8.89 -7.88 -2.90
CA VAL A 101 -7.55 -8.38 -3.26
C VAL A 101 -6.65 -8.54 -2.04
N PHE A 102 -6.64 -7.55 -1.13
CA PHE A 102 -5.87 -7.64 0.11
C PHE A 102 -6.31 -8.81 0.99
N ALA A 103 -7.62 -8.95 1.23
CA ALA A 103 -8.19 -10.05 2.03
C ALA A 103 -7.94 -11.42 1.39
N CYS A 104 -8.05 -11.51 0.06
CA CYS A 104 -7.70 -12.70 -0.71
C CYS A 104 -6.24 -13.09 -0.52
N ALA A 105 -5.31 -12.14 -0.68
CA ALA A 105 -3.89 -12.38 -0.52
C ALA A 105 -3.53 -12.84 0.91
N MET A 106 -4.13 -12.24 1.93
CA MET A 106 -3.92 -12.64 3.33
C MET A 106 -4.45 -14.05 3.61
N THR A 107 -5.63 -14.39 3.08
CA THR A 107 -6.25 -15.71 3.25
C THR A 107 -5.46 -16.79 2.51
N PHE A 108 -5.07 -16.52 1.27
CA PHE A 108 -4.24 -17.41 0.47
C PHE A 108 -2.88 -17.65 1.14
N ARG A 109 -2.21 -16.60 1.60
CA ARG A 109 -0.93 -16.68 2.33
C ARG A 109 -1.03 -17.49 3.62
N ALA A 110 -2.15 -17.40 4.34
CA ALA A 110 -2.35 -18.18 5.55
C ALA A 110 -2.40 -19.69 5.26
N ALA A 111 -2.94 -20.08 4.10
CA ALA A 111 -2.97 -21.47 3.63
C ALA A 111 -1.61 -21.95 3.10
N GLU A 112 -0.84 -21.06 2.49
CA GLU A 112 0.46 -21.33 1.86
C GLU A 112 1.59 -21.60 2.86
N ARG A 113 1.53 -21.13 4.09
CA ARG A 113 2.62 -21.20 5.11
C ARG A 113 3.25 -22.59 5.29
N ARG A 114 2.66 -23.64 4.73
CA ARG A 114 3.12 -25.02 4.80
C ARG A 114 3.81 -25.53 3.52
N HIS A 115 4.01 -24.67 2.49
CA HIS A 115 4.48 -25.07 1.17
C HIS A 115 5.62 -24.14 0.68
N SER A 116 6.55 -24.66 -0.11
CA SER A 116 7.74 -23.95 -0.62
C SER A 116 7.47 -23.01 -1.82
N TYR A 117 6.24 -22.93 -2.29
CA TYR A 117 5.80 -22.16 -3.47
C TYR A 117 6.01 -20.64 -3.39
N HIS A 118 6.23 -20.14 -2.19
CA HIS A 118 6.27 -18.71 -1.86
C HIS A 118 7.33 -17.90 -2.63
N ARG A 119 8.48 -18.48 -2.91
CA ARG A 119 9.64 -17.74 -3.44
C ARG A 119 9.50 -17.36 -4.91
N ASP A 120 8.99 -18.27 -5.73
CA ASP A 120 8.90 -18.08 -7.18
C ASP A 120 7.75 -17.14 -7.56
N MET A 121 6.62 -17.25 -6.86
CA MET A 121 5.48 -16.35 -7.01
C MET A 121 5.83 -14.91 -6.68
N HIS A 122 6.57 -14.67 -5.58
CA HIS A 122 7.00 -13.32 -5.21
C HIS A 122 7.87 -12.66 -6.27
N GLN A 123 8.81 -13.38 -6.86
CA GLN A 123 9.71 -12.81 -7.87
C GLN A 123 8.96 -12.32 -9.11
N VAL A 124 7.94 -13.04 -9.56
CA VAL A 124 7.18 -12.64 -10.76
C VAL A 124 6.27 -11.46 -10.45
N VAL A 125 5.58 -11.48 -9.30
CA VAL A 125 4.75 -10.35 -8.88
C VAL A 125 5.59 -9.08 -8.72
N GLU A 126 6.77 -9.17 -8.09
CA GLU A 126 7.69 -8.03 -7.96
C GLU A 126 8.19 -7.51 -9.33
N ARG A 127 8.48 -8.40 -10.28
CA ARG A 127 8.90 -7.97 -11.63
C ARG A 127 7.77 -7.25 -12.35
N LEU A 128 6.55 -7.80 -12.25
CA LEU A 128 5.36 -7.19 -12.84
C LEU A 128 5.06 -5.83 -12.22
N GLU A 129 5.13 -5.73 -10.90
CA GLU A 129 4.96 -4.47 -10.16
C GLU A 129 5.98 -3.41 -10.62
N ARG A 130 7.26 -3.79 -10.74
CA ARG A 130 8.31 -2.88 -11.23
C ARG A 130 8.05 -2.41 -12.66
N LEU A 131 7.65 -3.31 -13.56
CA LEU A 131 7.34 -2.97 -14.94
C LEU A 131 6.14 -2.02 -15.03
N LEU A 132 5.07 -2.32 -14.29
CA LEU A 132 3.88 -1.46 -14.24
C LEU A 132 4.21 -0.08 -13.63
N THR A 133 5.00 -0.04 -12.57
CA THR A 133 5.46 1.21 -11.97
C THR A 133 6.28 2.05 -12.95
N LEU A 134 7.21 1.45 -13.69
CA LEU A 134 7.98 2.13 -14.71
C LEU A 134 7.08 2.66 -15.84
N PHE A 135 6.11 1.86 -16.27
CA PHE A 135 5.15 2.28 -17.29
C PHE A 135 4.34 3.50 -16.84
N VAL A 136 3.84 3.49 -15.60
CA VAL A 136 3.07 4.63 -15.06
C VAL A 136 3.94 5.86 -14.86
N LEU A 137 5.19 5.72 -14.41
CA LEU A 137 6.12 6.84 -14.31
C LEU A 137 6.45 7.41 -15.68
N LEU A 138 6.59 6.56 -16.71
CA LEU A 138 6.77 7.01 -18.09
C LEU A 138 5.53 7.79 -18.59
N ALA A 139 4.33 7.25 -18.35
CA ALA A 139 3.08 7.93 -18.72
C ALA A 139 2.94 9.27 -18.01
N LEU A 140 3.30 9.34 -16.71
CA LEU A 140 3.34 10.61 -15.98
C LEU A 140 4.37 11.57 -16.59
N GLY A 141 5.56 11.10 -16.96
CA GLY A 141 6.56 11.91 -17.66
C GLY A 141 6.03 12.49 -18.97
N ILE A 142 5.33 11.69 -19.78
CA ILE A 142 4.67 12.14 -21.00
C ILE A 142 3.59 13.18 -20.68
N ALA A 143 2.76 12.96 -19.66
CA ALA A 143 1.74 13.91 -19.25
C ALA A 143 2.34 15.26 -18.82
N LEU A 144 3.48 15.23 -18.10
CA LEU A 144 4.23 16.45 -17.72
C LEU A 144 4.69 17.24 -18.95
N THR A 145 5.19 16.58 -20.00
CA THR A 145 5.61 17.26 -21.23
C THR A 145 4.44 17.76 -22.07
N ARG A 146 3.22 17.27 -21.80
CA ARG A 146 1.99 17.68 -22.47
C ARG A 146 1.16 18.70 -21.69
N GLY A 147 1.75 19.35 -20.70
CA GLY A 147 1.10 20.45 -19.98
C GLY A 147 0.30 20.01 -18.74
N LEU A 148 0.58 18.85 -18.16
CA LEU A 148 -0.10 18.43 -16.92
C LEU A 148 0.01 19.49 -15.80
N LEU A 149 1.02 20.35 -15.82
CA LEU A 149 1.27 21.36 -14.81
C LEU A 149 0.90 22.80 -15.26
N GLU A 150 0.18 22.96 -16.37
CA GLU A 150 -0.19 24.29 -16.89
C GLU A 150 -1.14 25.07 -15.97
N ASP A 151 -2.02 24.36 -15.27
CA ASP A 151 -3.00 24.95 -14.34
C ASP A 151 -2.50 25.05 -12.89
N LEU A 152 -1.17 25.06 -12.69
CA LEU A 152 -0.62 25.20 -11.35
C LEU A 152 -0.81 26.62 -10.81
N ASP A 153 -1.41 26.68 -9.60
CA ASP A 153 -1.47 27.87 -8.76
C ASP A 153 -0.54 27.71 -7.54
N TRP A 154 -0.18 28.80 -6.90
CA TRP A 154 0.59 28.78 -5.65
C TRP A 154 -0.07 27.93 -4.55
N ARG A 155 -1.40 27.85 -4.54
CA ARG A 155 -2.19 26.99 -3.64
C ARG A 155 -1.91 25.52 -3.89
N SER A 156 -1.86 25.12 -5.16
CA SER A 156 -1.53 23.75 -5.58
C SER A 156 -0.13 23.34 -5.11
N VAL A 157 0.84 24.27 -5.24
CA VAL A 157 2.20 24.07 -4.75
C VAL A 157 2.22 23.94 -3.23
N ALA A 158 1.51 24.81 -2.51
CA ALA A 158 1.42 24.76 -1.05
C ALA A 158 0.78 23.45 -0.56
N VAL A 159 -0.27 22.97 -1.23
CA VAL A 159 -0.91 21.68 -0.94
C VAL A 159 0.07 20.53 -1.18
N ALA A 160 0.76 20.50 -2.32
CA ALA A 160 1.72 19.45 -2.63
C ALA A 160 2.84 19.37 -1.58
N VAL A 161 3.42 20.52 -1.22
CA VAL A 161 4.47 20.60 -0.19
C VAL A 161 3.93 20.20 1.19
N ALA A 162 2.74 20.67 1.56
CA ALA A 162 2.11 20.30 2.83
C ALA A 162 1.81 18.80 2.91
N VAL A 163 1.29 18.18 1.83
CA VAL A 163 0.98 16.75 1.81
C VAL A 163 2.25 15.92 1.96
N VAL A 164 3.31 16.23 1.22
CA VAL A 164 4.55 15.44 1.23
C VAL A 164 5.39 15.72 2.48
N GLY A 165 5.51 16.99 2.87
CA GLY A 165 6.44 17.42 3.92
C GLY A 165 5.85 17.44 5.33
N LEU A 166 4.53 17.60 5.49
CA LEU A 166 3.89 17.77 6.79
C LEU A 166 2.82 16.73 7.07
N ILE A 167 1.78 16.64 6.22
CA ILE A 167 0.61 15.81 6.51
C ILE A 167 0.99 14.34 6.57
N ARG A 168 1.75 13.85 5.60
CA ARG A 168 2.17 12.45 5.54
C ARG A 168 3.07 12.05 6.70
N PRO A 169 4.15 12.77 7.01
CA PRO A 169 4.98 12.48 8.18
C PRO A 169 4.21 12.57 9.50
N ALA A 170 3.36 13.59 9.67
CA ALA A 170 2.57 13.75 10.88
C ALA A 170 1.58 12.60 11.09
N ALA A 171 0.83 12.21 10.05
CA ALA A 171 -0.10 11.09 10.12
C ALA A 171 0.61 9.77 10.47
N ALA A 172 1.74 9.50 9.84
CA ALA A 172 2.52 8.31 10.14
C ALA A 172 3.14 8.35 11.55
N TRP A 173 3.58 9.52 12.02
CA TRP A 173 4.08 9.70 13.38
C TRP A 173 2.98 9.42 14.42
N VAL A 174 1.79 9.96 14.22
CA VAL A 174 0.62 9.69 15.10
C VAL A 174 0.30 8.19 15.12
N ALA A 175 0.24 7.54 13.95
CA ALA A 175 -0.03 6.10 13.85
C ALA A 175 1.02 5.25 14.59
N LEU A 176 2.30 5.63 14.51
CA LEU A 176 3.39 4.96 15.22
C LEU A 176 3.42 5.28 16.72
N ALA A 177 2.90 6.44 17.14
CA ALA A 177 2.84 6.83 18.55
C ALA A 177 1.71 6.12 19.31
N VAL A 178 0.56 5.90 18.64
CA VAL A 178 -0.59 5.16 19.20
C VAL A 178 -0.24 3.68 19.45
N ARG A 179 0.66 3.12 18.66
CA ARG A 179 1.19 1.78 18.87
C ARG A 179 2.27 1.84 19.94
N ALA A 180 1.88 1.62 21.21
CA ALA A 180 2.79 1.62 22.35
C ALA A 180 4.04 0.76 22.11
N PRO A 181 5.22 1.19 22.55
CA PRO A 181 6.43 0.42 22.40
C PRO A 181 6.38 -0.78 23.37
N ASN A 182 6.07 -1.95 22.86
CA ASN A 182 6.52 -3.16 23.53
C ASN A 182 8.04 -3.21 23.30
N GLU A 183 8.81 -2.97 24.34
CA GLU A 183 10.26 -3.15 24.33
C GLU A 183 10.54 -4.65 24.16
N GLY A 184 10.94 -5.03 22.94
CA GLY A 184 11.25 -6.42 22.60
C GLY A 184 12.12 -6.51 21.35
N PRO A 185 12.77 -7.65 21.09
CA PRO A 185 13.54 -7.86 19.87
C PRO A 185 12.61 -7.67 18.65
N GLY A 186 12.89 -6.66 17.85
CA GLY A 186 12.10 -6.28 16.66
C GLY A 186 11.37 -4.93 16.77
N THR A 187 11.50 -4.20 17.89
CA THR A 187 10.95 -2.84 18.00
C THR A 187 11.77 -1.83 17.19
N LEU A 188 11.05 -0.92 16.53
CA LEU A 188 11.68 0.16 15.77
C LEU A 188 12.33 1.16 16.71
N THR A 189 13.59 1.49 16.48
CA THR A 189 14.26 2.60 17.16
C THR A 189 13.59 3.94 16.81
N ARG A 190 13.78 4.98 17.62
CA ARG A 190 13.24 6.32 17.35
C ARG A 190 13.60 6.82 15.93
N ARG A 191 14.82 6.54 15.48
CA ARG A 191 15.28 6.95 14.12
C ARG A 191 14.62 6.16 13.02
N GLU A 192 14.41 4.88 13.21
CA GLU A 192 13.67 4.04 12.26
C GLU A 192 12.20 4.45 12.20
N ARG A 193 11.58 4.84 13.31
CA ARG A 193 10.24 5.42 13.33
C ARG A 193 10.18 6.73 12.53
N VAL A 194 11.16 7.63 12.71
CA VAL A 194 11.24 8.88 11.94
C VAL A 194 11.40 8.57 10.44
N ALA A 195 12.30 7.66 10.09
CA ALA A 195 12.47 7.25 8.70
C ALA A 195 11.18 6.64 8.13
N THR A 196 10.55 5.71 8.84
CA THR A 196 9.27 5.11 8.42
C THR A 196 8.16 6.16 8.29
N ALA A 197 8.10 7.14 9.20
CA ALA A 197 7.14 8.23 9.12
C ALA A 197 7.40 9.16 7.93
N PHE A 198 8.65 9.40 7.58
CA PHE A 198 9.03 10.23 6.45
C PHE A 198 8.80 9.52 5.11
N PHE A 199 9.27 8.28 4.95
CA PHE A 199 9.14 7.55 3.69
C PHE A 199 7.72 7.07 3.46
N GLY A 200 7.07 7.67 2.46
CA GLY A 200 5.72 7.33 2.05
C GLY A 200 5.47 7.86 0.65
N VAL A 201 6.09 7.21 -0.35
CA VAL A 201 6.00 7.62 -1.75
C VAL A 201 4.54 7.69 -2.18
N ARG A 202 4.13 8.84 -2.73
CA ARG A 202 2.87 8.98 -3.44
C ARG A 202 3.06 8.49 -4.86
N GLY A 203 2.16 7.63 -5.31
CA GLY A 203 2.31 6.95 -6.58
C GLY A 203 0.99 6.83 -7.35
N VAL A 204 0.92 5.76 -8.09
CA VAL A 204 -0.18 5.40 -9.01
C VAL A 204 -1.56 5.47 -8.38
N GLY A 205 -1.70 5.07 -7.12
CA GLY A 205 -2.99 5.10 -6.40
C GLY A 205 -3.63 6.48 -6.40
N SER A 206 -2.84 7.55 -6.23
CA SER A 206 -3.39 8.93 -6.23
C SER A 206 -3.97 9.32 -7.59
N LEU A 207 -3.34 8.91 -8.71
CA LEU A 207 -3.88 9.13 -10.05
C LEU A 207 -5.14 8.29 -10.29
N TYR A 208 -5.13 7.07 -9.81
CA TYR A 208 -6.28 6.18 -9.93
C TYR A 208 -7.52 6.76 -9.21
N TYR A 209 -7.38 7.22 -7.97
CA TYR A 209 -8.48 7.82 -7.22
C TYR A 209 -9.01 9.09 -7.89
N LEU A 210 -8.12 9.92 -8.43
CA LEU A 210 -8.53 11.12 -9.14
C LEU A 210 -9.27 10.77 -10.44
N ALA A 211 -8.78 9.80 -11.20
CA ALA A 211 -9.45 9.31 -12.41
C ALA A 211 -10.82 8.70 -12.09
N TYR A 212 -10.89 7.91 -10.98
CA TYR A 212 -12.14 7.32 -10.51
C TYR A 212 -13.17 8.40 -10.14
N ALA A 213 -12.79 9.38 -9.32
CA ALA A 213 -13.66 10.47 -8.93
C ALA A 213 -14.09 11.31 -10.18
N GLY A 214 -13.18 11.54 -11.11
CA GLY A 214 -13.47 12.24 -12.35
C GLY A 214 -14.37 11.49 -13.35
N ALA A 215 -14.54 10.17 -13.19
CA ALA A 215 -15.50 9.41 -13.98
C ALA A 215 -16.94 9.76 -13.58
N ASP A 216 -17.17 9.94 -12.27
CA ASP A 216 -18.51 10.20 -11.72
C ASP A 216 -18.87 11.69 -11.69
N VAL A 217 -17.90 12.57 -11.43
CA VAL A 217 -18.14 14.00 -11.23
C VAL A 217 -17.21 14.86 -12.10
N ALA A 218 -17.79 15.73 -12.92
CA ALA A 218 -17.04 16.56 -13.85
C ALA A 218 -16.05 17.52 -13.17
N ASP A 219 -16.35 17.99 -11.97
CA ASP A 219 -15.50 18.91 -11.21
C ASP A 219 -14.13 18.30 -10.87
N PHE A 220 -14.04 16.96 -10.71
CA PHE A 220 -12.79 16.25 -10.50
C PHE A 220 -11.95 16.07 -11.79
N ARG A 221 -12.45 16.50 -12.93
CA ARG A 221 -11.70 16.58 -14.21
C ARG A 221 -10.98 17.90 -14.38
N SER A 222 -11.11 18.82 -13.44
CA SER A 222 -10.51 20.15 -13.51
C SER A 222 -8.97 20.06 -13.59
N GLY A 223 -8.38 20.87 -14.50
CA GLY A 223 -6.94 20.85 -14.76
C GLY A 223 -6.12 21.18 -13.52
N TRP A 224 -6.58 22.13 -12.67
CA TRP A 224 -5.89 22.48 -11.44
C TRP A 224 -5.73 21.30 -10.47
N LEU A 225 -6.72 20.42 -10.39
CA LEU A 225 -6.68 19.26 -9.51
C LEU A 225 -5.71 18.20 -10.04
N TRP A 226 -5.73 17.96 -11.35
CA TRP A 226 -4.76 17.08 -12.02
C TRP A 226 -3.33 17.61 -11.90
N SER A 227 -3.12 18.92 -12.06
CA SER A 227 -1.84 19.58 -11.86
C SER A 227 -1.34 19.46 -10.42
N THR A 228 -2.24 19.62 -9.43
CA THR A 228 -1.90 19.50 -8.01
C THR A 228 -1.48 18.07 -7.65
N VAL A 229 -2.25 17.07 -8.09
CA VAL A 229 -1.93 15.65 -7.83
C VAL A 229 -0.66 15.25 -8.58
N GLY A 230 -0.52 15.64 -9.84
CA GLY A 230 0.69 15.39 -10.63
C GLY A 230 1.94 15.99 -9.98
N LEU A 231 1.89 17.24 -9.56
CA LEU A 231 2.99 17.89 -8.83
C LEU A 231 3.30 17.16 -7.52
N THR A 232 2.28 16.78 -6.75
CA THR A 232 2.46 16.05 -5.49
C THR A 232 3.20 14.74 -5.71
N ILE A 233 2.87 14.00 -6.77
CA ILE A 233 3.55 12.74 -7.11
C ILE A 233 5.01 13.03 -7.51
N VAL A 234 5.24 14.01 -8.38
CA VAL A 234 6.60 14.37 -8.84
C VAL A 234 7.47 14.76 -7.65
N VAL A 235 7.00 15.67 -6.81
CA VAL A 235 7.74 16.10 -5.60
C VAL A 235 8.01 14.91 -4.69
N SER A 236 7.01 14.07 -4.46
CA SER A 236 7.16 12.85 -3.64
C SER A 236 8.21 11.90 -4.22
N VAL A 237 8.15 11.60 -5.51
CA VAL A 237 9.11 10.70 -6.16
C VAL A 237 10.54 11.26 -6.11
N VAL A 238 10.71 12.54 -6.39
CA VAL A 238 12.03 13.20 -6.36
C VAL A 238 12.59 13.23 -4.94
N VAL A 239 11.82 13.69 -3.97
CA VAL A 239 12.29 13.83 -2.58
C VAL A 239 12.61 12.46 -1.97
N HIS A 240 11.69 11.52 -2.08
CA HIS A 240 11.90 10.20 -1.50
C HIS A 240 12.93 9.38 -2.28
N GLY A 241 12.94 9.47 -3.62
CA GLY A 241 13.94 8.80 -4.45
C GLY A 241 15.36 9.27 -4.16
N ALA A 242 15.57 10.58 -4.04
CA ALA A 242 16.90 11.14 -3.73
C ALA A 242 17.35 10.83 -2.28
N THR A 243 16.42 10.72 -1.33
CA THR A 243 16.75 10.55 0.09
C THR A 243 16.76 9.09 0.55
N ALA A 244 16.07 8.17 -0.14
CA ALA A 244 15.94 6.78 0.27
C ALA A 244 17.29 6.06 0.37
N GLY A 245 18.12 6.11 -0.66
CA GLY A 245 19.44 5.47 -0.67
C GLY A 245 20.33 5.89 0.51
N PRO A 246 20.62 7.18 0.68
CA PRO A 246 21.45 7.68 1.78
C PRO A 246 20.91 7.36 3.17
N VAL A 247 19.59 7.43 3.36
CA VAL A 247 18.98 7.16 4.68
C VAL A 247 19.00 5.69 5.00
N MET A 248 18.61 4.82 4.04
CA MET A 248 18.57 3.37 4.26
C MET A 248 19.97 2.79 4.51
N SER A 249 20.97 3.21 3.73
CA SER A 249 22.35 2.75 3.93
C SER A 249 22.89 3.12 5.33
N ARG A 250 22.55 4.31 5.83
CA ARG A 250 22.93 4.71 7.19
C ARG A 250 22.24 3.88 8.28
N LEU A 251 20.96 3.54 8.08
CA LEU A 251 20.22 2.70 9.02
C LEU A 251 20.74 1.26 9.04
N GLU A 252 21.02 0.68 7.88
CA GLU A 252 21.58 -0.66 7.75
C GLU A 252 22.97 -0.78 8.36
N CYS A 253 23.84 0.18 8.10
CA CYS A 253 25.18 0.21 8.70
C CYS A 253 25.11 0.24 10.24
N ARG A 254 24.21 1.02 10.80
CA ARG A 254 24.00 1.08 12.26
C ARG A 254 23.40 -0.21 12.82
N ARG A 255 22.44 -0.82 12.14
CA ARG A 255 21.90 -2.12 12.56
C ARG A 255 23.00 -3.19 12.58
N ALA A 256 23.86 -3.20 11.56
CA ALA A 256 24.99 -4.13 11.52
C ALA A 256 25.96 -3.91 12.70
N GLN A 257 26.27 -2.66 13.03
CA GLN A 257 27.12 -2.33 14.19
C GLN A 257 26.49 -2.79 15.52
N TRP A 258 25.19 -2.55 15.72
CA TRP A 258 24.47 -3.00 16.93
C TRP A 258 24.43 -4.52 17.04
N ALA A 259 24.17 -5.20 15.95
CA ALA A 259 24.18 -6.66 15.92
C ALA A 259 25.56 -7.25 16.24
N GLN A 260 26.62 -6.59 15.80
CA GLN A 260 27.99 -6.98 16.12
C GLN A 260 28.31 -6.77 17.59
N GLN A 261 27.98 -5.60 18.14
CA GLN A 261 28.18 -5.30 19.57
C GLN A 261 27.48 -6.32 20.48
N GLN A 262 26.22 -6.65 20.20
CA GLN A 262 25.49 -7.67 20.96
C GLN A 262 26.14 -9.06 20.89
N LYS A 263 26.70 -9.43 19.74
CA LYS A 263 27.42 -10.70 19.61
C LYS A 263 28.72 -10.70 20.43
N ASP A 264 29.43 -9.59 20.44
CA ASP A 264 30.68 -9.47 21.20
C ASP A 264 30.41 -9.49 22.72
N GLU A 265 29.38 -8.77 23.18
CA GLU A 265 28.94 -8.82 24.61
C GLU A 265 28.49 -10.22 25.02
N GLN A 266 27.75 -10.95 24.16
CA GLN A 266 27.36 -12.33 24.45
C GLN A 266 28.57 -13.28 24.48
N ARG A 267 29.58 -13.06 23.64
CA ARG A 267 30.84 -13.82 23.67
C ARG A 267 31.62 -13.59 24.95
N ASP A 268 31.72 -12.36 25.40
CA ASP A 268 32.44 -12.02 26.63
C ASP A 268 31.74 -12.56 27.89
N GLN A 269 30.41 -12.48 27.93
CA GLN A 269 29.61 -13.10 29.00
C GLN A 269 29.78 -14.64 29.05
N ARG A 270 29.84 -15.30 27.89
CA ARG A 270 30.12 -16.77 27.87
C ARG A 270 31.52 -17.10 28.32
N ARG A 271 32.53 -16.31 27.92
CA ARG A 271 33.91 -16.50 28.37
C ARG A 271 34.06 -16.28 29.87
N GLY A 272 33.41 -15.27 30.46
CA GLY A 272 33.40 -15.02 31.89
C GLY A 272 32.74 -16.14 32.70
N ARG A 273 31.70 -16.80 32.14
CA ARG A 273 31.05 -17.95 32.84
C ARG A 273 31.82 -19.26 32.77
N THR A 274 32.72 -19.41 31.80
CA THR A 274 33.56 -20.64 31.68
C THR A 274 34.88 -20.53 32.46
N ALA A 275 35.18 -19.34 32.98
CA ALA A 275 36.43 -19.08 33.76
C ALA A 275 36.20 -19.09 35.30
N VAL A 276 35.00 -19.37 35.76
CA VAL A 276 34.60 -19.63 37.15
C VAL A 276 34.21 -21.10 37.30
#